data_3ca7ae9e8197b41c6dc229c01915a6a2
#
_entry.id   3ca7ae9e8197b41c6dc229c01915a6a2
#
_cell.length_a   1.000
_cell.length_b   1.000
_cell.length_c   1.000
_cell.angle_alpha   90.00
_cell.angle_beta   90.00
_cell.angle_gamma   90.00
#
_symmetry.space_group_name_H-M   'P 1'
#
loop_
_entity.id
_entity.type
_entity.pdbx_description
1 polymer ?
#
loop_
_entity_poly.entity_id
_entity_poly.type
_entity_poly.pdbx_seq_one_letter_code
_entity_poly.pdbx_strand_id
1 'polypeptide(L)'
;LGDVYKRQPVKGYFRLFPGNEVRLKTTYVVKCTGCKKDENGNVVEVYAEYDPESRGGNPADGRKIKSTIHWVDAKNAEDAEIRLYDNLFTVEDPDAGDFLELLNPDSLKVLTGCKVEAGLKTAKPGESFQFMRQGYFCVDNKDSAEDHLVFNRSVSLKDGFKKKK
;
A
#
# COMPACT_ATOMS: atom_id res chain seq x y z
N LEU A 1 5.51 6.18 -5.71
CA LEU A 1 6.84 5.53 -5.89
C LEU A 1 7.88 5.95 -4.84
N GLY A 2 7.71 7.07 -4.12
CA GLY A 2 8.65 7.58 -3.11
C GLY A 2 9.00 6.60 -1.99
N ASP A 3 8.07 5.73 -1.63
CA ASP A 3 8.29 4.70 -0.59
C ASP A 3 8.97 3.43 -1.13
N VAL A 4 8.91 3.18 -2.42
CA VAL A 4 9.38 1.94 -3.04
C VAL A 4 10.76 2.09 -3.67
N TYR A 5 11.13 3.30 -4.09
CA TYR A 5 12.37 3.59 -4.79
C TYR A 5 13.13 4.78 -4.18
N LYS A 6 14.45 4.66 -4.09
CA LYS A 6 15.39 5.75 -3.82
C LYS A 6 16.53 5.73 -4.83
N ARG A 7 17.03 6.91 -5.19
CA ARG A 7 18.10 7.06 -6.20
C ARG A 7 19.44 6.50 -5.74
N GLN A 8 19.69 6.51 -4.42
CA GLN A 8 20.94 6.09 -3.82
C GLN A 8 20.67 5.18 -2.63
N PRO A 9 21.60 4.27 -2.31
CA PRO A 9 21.54 3.48 -1.09
C PRO A 9 21.44 4.37 0.14
N VAL A 10 20.47 4.12 1.00
CA VAL A 10 20.29 4.82 2.27
C VAL A 10 20.34 3.77 3.38
N LYS A 11 21.08 4.06 4.47
CA LYS A 11 21.16 3.15 5.63
C LYS A 11 19.77 2.81 6.16
N GLY A 12 19.47 1.53 6.25
CA GLY A 12 18.16 1.03 6.70
C GLY A 12 17.07 1.00 5.64
N TYR A 13 17.34 1.40 4.40
CA TYR A 13 16.41 1.29 3.28
C TYR A 13 16.75 0.07 2.43
N PHE A 14 15.84 -0.90 2.38
CA PHE A 14 16.06 -2.20 1.72
C PHE A 14 15.17 -2.41 0.50
N ARG A 15 14.44 -1.37 0.05
CA ARG A 15 13.59 -1.43 -1.15
C ARG A 15 14.39 -1.14 -2.41
N LEU A 16 13.74 -0.73 -3.51
CA LEU A 16 14.41 -0.55 -4.80
C LEU A 16 15.33 0.67 -4.82
N PHE A 17 16.54 0.46 -5.29
CA PHE A 17 17.48 1.47 -5.77
C PHE A 17 18.39 0.81 -6.83
N PRO A 18 19.05 1.55 -7.71
CA PRO A 18 19.84 0.96 -8.78
C PRO A 18 20.86 -0.07 -8.26
N GLY A 19 20.79 -1.27 -8.83
CA GLY A 19 21.65 -2.40 -8.46
C GLY A 19 21.15 -3.24 -7.28
N ASN A 20 20.12 -2.80 -6.53
CA ASN A 20 19.56 -3.58 -5.42
C ASN A 20 18.53 -4.60 -5.90
N GLU A 21 18.45 -5.69 -5.15
CA GLU A 21 17.48 -6.76 -5.38
C GLU A 21 16.41 -6.76 -4.29
N VAL A 22 15.18 -7.01 -4.71
CA VAL A 22 14.04 -7.23 -3.82
C VAL A 22 13.25 -8.44 -4.30
N ARG A 23 12.56 -9.09 -3.37
CA ARG A 23 11.61 -10.16 -3.70
C ARG A 23 10.25 -9.53 -3.96
N LEU A 24 9.68 -9.78 -5.11
CA LEU A 24 8.24 -9.61 -5.33
C LEU A 24 7.53 -10.76 -4.63
N LYS A 25 6.63 -10.45 -3.70
CA LYS A 25 5.99 -11.48 -2.87
C LYS A 25 5.37 -12.58 -3.73
N THR A 26 5.71 -13.83 -3.41
CA THR A 26 5.22 -15.07 -4.05
C THR A 26 5.59 -15.27 -5.52
N THR A 27 6.44 -14.41 -6.10
CA THR A 27 6.85 -14.52 -7.52
C THR A 27 8.35 -14.63 -7.67
N TYR A 28 9.01 -13.56 -8.07
CA TYR A 28 10.42 -13.54 -8.44
C TYR A 28 11.22 -12.53 -7.61
N VAL A 29 12.52 -12.71 -7.62
CA VAL A 29 13.45 -11.65 -7.27
C VAL A 29 13.63 -10.74 -8.47
N VAL A 30 13.65 -9.43 -8.23
CA VAL A 30 13.91 -8.42 -9.25
C VAL A 30 15.07 -7.54 -8.83
N LYS A 31 15.91 -7.19 -9.79
CA LYS A 31 17.03 -6.26 -9.64
C LYS A 31 16.69 -4.93 -10.29
N CYS A 32 16.74 -3.84 -9.53
CA CYS A 32 16.49 -2.51 -10.07
C CYS A 32 17.62 -2.09 -11.02
N THR A 33 17.27 -1.71 -12.25
CA THR A 33 18.21 -1.26 -13.27
C THR A 33 18.19 0.27 -13.45
N GLY A 34 17.08 0.94 -13.08
CA GLY A 34 16.97 2.38 -13.23
C GLY A 34 15.58 2.92 -12.98
N CYS A 35 15.35 4.16 -13.37
CA CYS A 35 14.05 4.81 -13.30
C CYS A 35 13.87 5.84 -14.42
N LYS A 36 12.61 6.13 -14.75
CA LYS A 36 12.19 7.26 -15.58
C LYS A 36 11.65 8.37 -14.68
N LYS A 37 11.92 9.60 -15.06
CA LYS A 37 11.46 10.80 -14.36
C LYS A 37 10.60 11.65 -15.28
N ASP A 38 9.68 12.39 -14.69
CA ASP A 38 8.95 13.46 -15.36
C ASP A 38 9.81 14.74 -15.48
N GLU A 39 9.23 15.78 -16.09
CA GLU A 39 9.86 17.09 -16.30
C GLU A 39 10.19 17.79 -14.97
N ASN A 40 9.51 17.45 -13.88
CA ASN A 40 9.72 18.00 -12.54
C ASN A 40 10.76 17.18 -11.72
N GLY A 41 11.32 16.12 -12.31
CA GLY A 41 12.28 15.26 -11.66
C GLY A 41 11.68 14.18 -10.74
N ASN A 42 10.35 14.04 -10.71
CA ASN A 42 9.68 12.97 -9.95
C ASN A 42 9.83 11.63 -10.67
N VAL A 43 10.02 10.56 -9.91
CA VAL A 43 10.10 9.20 -10.46
C VAL A 43 8.70 8.72 -10.83
N VAL A 44 8.48 8.44 -12.12
CA VAL A 44 7.21 7.95 -12.68
C VAL A 44 7.23 6.46 -13.01
N GLU A 45 8.41 5.91 -13.29
CA GLU A 45 8.62 4.49 -13.53
C GLU A 45 9.91 4.02 -12.89
N VAL A 46 9.96 2.76 -12.45
CA VAL A 46 11.16 2.08 -11.99
C VAL A 46 11.38 0.85 -12.85
N TYR A 47 12.57 0.70 -13.42
CA TYR A 47 12.92 -0.43 -14.25
C TYR A 47 13.61 -1.50 -13.42
N ALA A 48 13.27 -2.74 -13.69
CA ALA A 48 13.88 -3.88 -13.03
C ALA A 48 13.93 -5.10 -13.97
N GLU A 49 14.95 -5.92 -13.78
CA GLU A 49 15.08 -7.24 -14.41
C GLU A 49 14.73 -8.31 -13.40
N TYR A 50 13.98 -9.32 -13.82
CA TYR A 50 13.63 -10.44 -12.96
C TYR A 50 14.64 -11.59 -13.12
N ASP A 51 14.86 -12.31 -12.03
CA ASP A 51 15.65 -13.54 -12.02
C ASP A 51 14.73 -14.73 -12.28
N PRO A 52 14.76 -15.36 -13.47
CA PRO A 52 13.84 -16.43 -13.85
C PRO A 52 13.98 -17.68 -12.96
N GLU A 53 15.18 -17.92 -12.39
CA GLU A 53 15.43 -19.06 -11.51
C GLU A 53 14.94 -18.85 -10.07
N SER A 54 14.51 -17.63 -9.75
CA SER A 54 14.00 -17.26 -8.41
C SER A 54 12.50 -17.45 -8.24
N ARG A 55 11.84 -18.26 -9.06
CA ARG A 55 10.40 -18.51 -8.99
C ARG A 55 9.99 -18.96 -7.58
N GLY A 56 8.96 -18.29 -7.00
CA GLY A 56 8.58 -18.49 -5.61
C GLY A 56 9.31 -17.55 -4.65
N GLY A 57 10.26 -16.73 -5.16
CA GLY A 57 10.92 -15.66 -4.43
C GLY A 57 12.26 -16.01 -3.78
N ASN A 58 12.83 -17.19 -4.05
CA ASN A 58 14.14 -17.57 -3.54
C ASN A 58 15.11 -17.78 -4.70
N PRO A 59 16.28 -17.10 -4.70
CA PRO A 59 17.28 -17.31 -5.75
C PRO A 59 17.88 -18.71 -5.67
N ALA A 60 18.17 -19.32 -6.82
CA ALA A 60 18.75 -20.66 -6.90
C ALA A 60 20.16 -20.77 -6.27
N ASP A 61 20.93 -19.67 -6.30
CA ASP A 61 22.27 -19.57 -5.72
C ASP A 61 22.28 -19.35 -4.20
N GLY A 62 21.12 -19.29 -3.56
CA GLY A 62 20.99 -19.15 -2.11
C GLY A 62 21.35 -17.78 -1.54
N ARG A 63 21.58 -16.75 -2.38
CA ARG A 63 21.85 -15.38 -1.89
C ARG A 63 20.66 -14.84 -1.10
N LYS A 64 20.94 -14.05 -0.06
CA LYS A 64 19.93 -13.52 0.84
C LYS A 64 19.31 -12.23 0.29
N ILE A 65 18.02 -12.26 0.00
CA ILE A 65 17.24 -11.08 -0.36
C ILE A 65 16.66 -10.44 0.89
N LYS A 66 17.09 -9.21 1.20
CA LYS A 66 16.77 -8.49 2.45
C LYS A 66 15.36 -7.94 2.52
N SER A 67 14.72 -7.72 1.38
CA SER A 67 13.40 -7.09 1.33
C SER A 67 12.43 -7.87 0.46
N THR A 68 11.17 -7.91 0.91
CA THR A 68 10.05 -8.38 0.12
C THR A 68 9.06 -7.23 -0.02
N ILE A 69 8.65 -6.91 -1.24
CA ILE A 69 7.63 -5.91 -1.54
C ILE A 69 6.34 -6.59 -2.02
N HIS A 70 5.20 -5.97 -1.70
CA HIS A 70 3.92 -6.34 -2.27
C HIS A 70 3.78 -5.68 -3.64
N TRP A 71 3.07 -6.33 -4.55
CA TRP A 71 2.88 -5.86 -5.91
C TRP A 71 1.55 -6.36 -6.47
N VAL A 72 1.03 -5.69 -7.48
CA VAL A 72 -0.09 -6.13 -8.30
C VAL A 72 0.30 -5.95 -9.77
N ASP A 73 -0.23 -6.81 -10.64
CA ASP A 73 -0.03 -6.69 -12.08
C ASP A 73 -0.88 -5.54 -12.62
N ALA A 74 -0.25 -4.48 -13.09
CA ALA A 74 -0.92 -3.27 -13.57
C ALA A 74 -1.90 -3.53 -14.72
N LYS A 75 -1.68 -4.59 -15.52
CA LYS A 75 -2.54 -4.96 -16.64
C LYS A 75 -3.84 -5.62 -16.17
N ASN A 76 -3.77 -6.39 -15.10
CA ASN A 76 -4.89 -7.20 -14.60
C ASN A 76 -5.44 -6.68 -13.26
N ALA A 77 -4.82 -5.65 -12.68
CA ALA A 77 -5.30 -5.05 -11.43
C ALA A 77 -6.61 -4.29 -11.64
N GLU A 78 -7.49 -4.36 -10.66
CA GLU A 78 -8.72 -3.58 -10.63
C GLU A 78 -8.48 -2.22 -9.98
N ASP A 79 -9.21 -1.21 -10.41
CA ASP A 79 -9.26 0.10 -9.75
C ASP A 79 -10.12 0.04 -8.50
N ALA A 80 -9.69 0.71 -7.46
CA ALA A 80 -10.45 0.79 -6.22
C ALA A 80 -10.29 2.14 -5.52
N GLU A 81 -11.33 2.53 -4.81
CA GLU A 81 -11.30 3.59 -3.80
C GLU A 81 -11.02 2.96 -2.43
N ILE A 82 -10.10 3.55 -1.69
CA ILE A 82 -9.74 3.11 -0.34
C ILE A 82 -10.06 4.22 0.65
N ARG A 83 -10.86 3.92 1.67
CA ARG A 83 -11.22 4.83 2.75
C ARG A 83 -10.47 4.47 4.02
N LEU A 84 -9.69 5.43 4.52
CA LEU A 84 -8.94 5.30 5.75
C LEU A 84 -9.59 6.18 6.80
N TYR A 85 -10.13 5.57 7.84
CA TYR A 85 -10.76 6.27 8.96
C TYR A 85 -9.75 6.47 10.09
N ASP A 86 -9.87 7.59 10.77
CA ASP A 86 -9.18 7.93 12.01
C ASP A 86 -10.20 8.41 13.04
N ASN A 87 -9.76 8.80 14.24
CA ASN A 87 -10.63 9.30 15.30
C ASN A 87 -11.44 10.49 14.80
N LEU A 88 -12.75 10.49 15.09
CA LEU A 88 -13.66 11.55 14.68
C LEU A 88 -13.32 12.87 15.39
N PHE A 89 -12.83 12.79 16.64
CA PHE A 89 -12.45 13.95 17.42
C PHE A 89 -10.95 13.98 17.68
N THR A 90 -10.42 15.19 17.87
CA THR A 90 -9.02 15.43 18.20
C THR A 90 -8.68 15.19 19.67
N VAL A 91 -9.71 15.02 20.51
CA VAL A 91 -9.65 14.79 21.96
C VAL A 91 -10.37 13.52 22.37
N GLU A 92 -10.05 12.98 23.56
CA GLU A 92 -10.70 11.77 24.08
C GLU A 92 -12.14 12.04 24.58
N ASP A 93 -12.39 13.26 25.10
CA ASP A 93 -13.69 13.67 25.63
C ASP A 93 -14.26 14.84 24.78
N PRO A 94 -15.21 14.55 23.87
CA PRO A 94 -15.81 15.59 23.04
C PRO A 94 -16.75 16.52 23.80
N ASP A 95 -17.19 16.16 25.02
CA ASP A 95 -18.05 17.00 25.84
C ASP A 95 -17.25 18.10 26.56
N ALA A 96 -15.91 18.10 26.48
CA ALA A 96 -15.04 19.10 27.08
C ALA A 96 -15.09 20.47 26.40
N GLY A 97 -15.83 20.64 25.28
CA GLY A 97 -15.95 21.91 24.55
C GLY A 97 -16.98 21.87 23.44
N ASP A 98 -16.90 22.83 22.50
CA ASP A 98 -17.73 22.77 21.29
C ASP A 98 -17.26 21.61 20.43
N PHE A 99 -18.11 20.59 20.31
CA PHE A 99 -17.78 19.36 19.56
C PHE A 99 -17.48 19.63 18.08
N LEU A 100 -18.01 20.70 17.49
CA LEU A 100 -17.71 21.09 16.11
C LEU A 100 -16.27 21.57 15.95
N GLU A 101 -15.74 22.29 16.95
CA GLU A 101 -14.34 22.72 16.97
C GLU A 101 -13.37 21.57 17.26
N LEU A 102 -13.87 20.51 17.90
CA LEU A 102 -13.10 19.32 18.24
C LEU A 102 -13.09 18.25 17.15
N LEU A 103 -13.83 18.44 16.06
CA LEU A 103 -13.82 17.52 14.92
C LEU A 103 -12.41 17.42 14.32
N ASN A 104 -12.02 16.19 14.02
CA ASN A 104 -10.78 15.91 13.31
C ASN A 104 -11.03 16.05 11.79
N PRO A 105 -10.48 17.06 11.13
CA PRO A 105 -10.64 17.25 9.69
C PRO A 105 -10.04 16.09 8.87
N ASP A 106 -9.09 15.35 9.44
CA ASP A 106 -8.43 14.20 8.83
C ASP A 106 -9.05 12.86 9.25
N SER A 107 -10.26 12.88 9.86
CA SER A 107 -10.95 11.66 10.32
C SER A 107 -11.29 10.68 9.19
N LEU A 108 -11.38 11.15 7.96
CA LEU A 108 -11.56 10.35 6.74
C LEU A 108 -10.60 10.79 5.66
N LYS A 109 -9.76 9.86 5.21
CA LYS A 109 -8.92 10.05 4.03
C LYS A 109 -9.35 9.10 2.92
N VAL A 110 -9.78 9.65 1.80
CA VAL A 110 -10.16 8.90 0.59
C VAL A 110 -8.97 8.85 -0.36
N LEU A 111 -8.58 7.65 -0.76
CA LEU A 111 -7.54 7.38 -1.74
C LEU A 111 -8.21 6.83 -3.00
N THR A 112 -8.16 7.58 -4.08
CA THR A 112 -8.69 7.17 -5.40
C THR A 112 -7.58 6.62 -6.29
N GLY A 113 -7.97 5.82 -7.31
CA GLY A 113 -7.03 5.23 -8.27
C GLY A 113 -6.07 4.22 -7.64
N CYS A 114 -6.43 3.62 -6.52
CA CYS A 114 -5.69 2.51 -5.96
C CYS A 114 -5.84 1.27 -6.84
N LYS A 115 -4.77 0.46 -6.90
CA LYS A 115 -4.79 -0.80 -7.64
C LYS A 115 -4.85 -1.97 -6.66
N VAL A 116 -5.81 -2.88 -6.89
CA VAL A 116 -6.00 -4.09 -6.10
C VAL A 116 -5.89 -5.33 -6.97
N GLU A 117 -5.70 -6.48 -6.34
CA GLU A 117 -5.58 -7.76 -7.06
C GLU A 117 -6.87 -8.07 -7.84
N ALA A 118 -6.73 -8.60 -9.06
CA ALA A 118 -7.83 -8.95 -9.96
C ALA A 118 -8.90 -9.86 -9.29
N GLY A 119 -8.51 -10.70 -8.35
CA GLY A 119 -9.41 -11.56 -7.59
C GLY A 119 -10.45 -10.81 -6.76
N LEU A 120 -10.23 -9.51 -6.49
CA LEU A 120 -11.18 -8.67 -5.76
C LEU A 120 -12.30 -8.11 -6.63
N LYS A 121 -12.27 -8.32 -7.95
CA LYS A 121 -13.34 -7.90 -8.86
C LYS A 121 -14.72 -8.44 -8.46
N THR A 122 -14.77 -9.64 -7.92
CA THR A 122 -16.01 -10.32 -7.51
C THR A 122 -16.31 -10.17 -6.02
N ALA A 123 -15.56 -9.31 -5.31
CA ALA A 123 -15.78 -9.05 -3.89
C ALA A 123 -17.15 -8.40 -3.66
N LYS A 124 -17.87 -8.91 -2.66
CA LYS A 124 -19.24 -8.46 -2.38
C LYS A 124 -19.29 -7.51 -1.18
N PRO A 125 -20.24 -6.59 -1.14
CA PRO A 125 -20.48 -5.74 0.02
C PRO A 125 -20.49 -6.53 1.34
N GLY A 126 -19.74 -6.02 2.33
CA GLY A 126 -19.57 -6.64 3.65
C GLY A 126 -18.47 -7.69 3.75
N GLU A 127 -17.92 -8.19 2.65
CA GLU A 127 -16.76 -9.09 2.71
C GLU A 127 -15.50 -8.37 3.22
N SER A 128 -14.70 -9.10 3.99
CA SER A 128 -13.49 -8.55 4.63
C SER A 128 -12.24 -9.25 4.12
N PHE A 129 -11.20 -8.45 3.85
CA PHE A 129 -9.92 -8.89 3.31
C PHE A 129 -8.75 -8.32 4.09
N GLN A 130 -7.68 -9.08 4.20
CA GLN A 130 -6.41 -8.57 4.68
C GLN A 130 -5.57 -8.07 3.50
N PHE A 131 -5.39 -6.75 3.40
CA PHE A 131 -4.40 -6.19 2.49
C PHE A 131 -3.04 -6.26 3.16
N MET A 132 -2.20 -7.13 2.63
CA MET A 132 -0.91 -7.46 3.23
C MET A 132 -0.08 -6.21 3.53
N ARG A 133 0.35 -6.08 4.81
CA ARG A 133 1.11 -4.95 5.35
C ARG A 133 0.38 -3.60 5.36
N GLN A 134 -0.92 -3.56 5.03
CA GLN A 134 -1.73 -2.35 5.01
C GLN A 134 -2.79 -2.36 6.12
N GLY A 135 -3.45 -3.48 6.34
CA GLY A 135 -4.52 -3.62 7.32
C GLY A 135 -5.61 -4.59 6.89
N TYR A 136 -6.71 -4.53 7.59
CA TYR A 136 -7.93 -5.26 7.25
C TYR A 136 -8.94 -4.28 6.65
N PHE A 137 -9.58 -4.69 5.58
CA PHE A 137 -10.48 -3.87 4.79
C PHE A 137 -11.77 -4.62 4.55
N CYS A 138 -12.89 -3.89 4.59
CA CYS A 138 -14.21 -4.40 4.30
C CYS A 138 -14.75 -3.70 3.05
N VAL A 139 -15.40 -4.45 2.16
CA VAL A 139 -16.10 -3.88 1.01
C VAL A 139 -17.26 -3.02 1.51
N ASP A 140 -17.35 -1.77 1.02
CA ASP A 140 -18.39 -0.84 1.43
C ASP A 140 -19.78 -1.36 1.01
N ASN A 141 -20.76 -1.25 1.94
CA ASN A 141 -22.09 -1.80 1.72
C ASN A 141 -23.00 -0.91 0.85
N LYS A 142 -22.64 0.37 0.69
CA LYS A 142 -23.49 1.36 0.02
C LYS A 142 -22.90 1.80 -1.31
N ASP A 143 -21.59 2.08 -1.29
CA ASP A 143 -20.94 2.79 -2.39
C ASP A 143 -20.15 1.84 -3.30
N SER A 144 -19.88 0.58 -2.87
CA SER A 144 -19.19 -0.39 -3.71
C SER A 144 -20.13 -1.02 -4.73
N ALA A 145 -19.71 -1.05 -5.98
CA ALA A 145 -20.39 -1.68 -7.11
C ALA A 145 -19.40 -2.47 -7.97
N GLU A 146 -19.88 -3.22 -8.96
CA GLU A 146 -19.05 -4.07 -9.82
C GLU A 146 -18.00 -3.28 -10.61
N ASP A 147 -18.34 -2.05 -11.02
CA ASP A 147 -17.48 -1.13 -11.75
C ASP A 147 -16.80 -0.06 -10.86
N HIS A 148 -17.08 -0.06 -9.57
CA HIS A 148 -16.55 0.88 -8.59
C HIS A 148 -16.31 0.21 -7.23
N LEU A 149 -15.17 -0.42 -7.08
CA LEU A 149 -14.80 -1.08 -5.82
C LEU A 149 -14.43 -0.05 -4.75
N VAL A 150 -15.10 -0.12 -3.60
CA VAL A 150 -14.82 0.73 -2.44
C VAL A 150 -14.51 -0.14 -1.23
N PHE A 151 -13.35 0.10 -0.60
CA PHE A 151 -12.92 -0.61 0.60
C PHE A 151 -12.71 0.33 1.77
N ASN A 152 -13.31 0.01 2.89
CA ASN A 152 -13.15 0.69 4.16
C ASN A 152 -12.10 -0.03 5.00
N ARG A 153 -11.05 0.67 5.46
CA ARG A 153 -10.12 0.08 6.41
C ARG A 153 -10.79 -0.07 7.79
N SER A 154 -11.05 -1.30 8.19
CA SER A 154 -11.65 -1.63 9.48
C SER A 154 -10.61 -1.66 10.61
N VAL A 155 -9.41 -2.19 10.35
CA VAL A 155 -8.32 -2.28 11.35
C VAL A 155 -6.98 -1.97 10.69
N SER A 156 -6.19 -1.11 11.33
CA SER A 156 -4.80 -0.89 10.98
C SER A 156 -3.89 -1.98 11.58
N LEU A 157 -2.71 -2.22 11.00
CA LEU A 157 -1.73 -3.17 11.56
C LEU A 157 -0.96 -2.61 12.76
N LYS A 158 -1.09 -1.33 13.05
CA LYS A 158 -0.46 -0.67 14.19
C LYS A 158 -1.55 0.02 14.98
N ASP A 159 -1.47 -0.09 16.29
CA ASP A 159 -2.33 0.68 17.17
C ASP A 159 -2.12 2.18 16.92
N GLY A 160 -3.20 2.87 16.55
CA GLY A 160 -3.20 4.31 16.28
C GLY A 160 -3.12 5.17 17.55
N PHE A 161 -3.40 4.59 18.70
CA PHE A 161 -3.31 5.28 19.99
C PHE A 161 -1.85 5.46 20.42
N LYS A 162 -1.19 6.42 19.82
CA LYS A 162 -0.02 7.01 20.48
C LYS A 162 -0.51 7.95 21.54
N LYS A 163 -0.42 7.55 22.83
CA LYS A 163 -0.43 8.53 23.92
C LYS A 163 0.62 9.59 23.57
N LYS A 164 0.18 10.78 23.23
CA LYS A 164 1.06 11.95 23.19
C LYS A 164 1.59 12.10 24.63
N LYS A 165 2.90 11.86 24.80
CA LYS A 165 3.61 12.23 26.03
C LYS A 165 3.75 13.74 26.11
#